data_69f809a758290e2a866fa25af268d801
#
_entry.id   69f809a758290e2a866fa25af268d801
#
_cell.length_a   1.000
_cell.length_b   1.000
_cell.length_c   1.000
_cell.angle_alpha   90.00
_cell.angle_beta   90.00
_cell.angle_gamma   90.00
#
_symmetry.space_group_name_H-M   'P 1'
#
loop_
_entity.id
_entity.type
_entity.pdbx_description
1 polymer ?
#
loop_
_entity_poly.entity_id
_entity_poly.type
_entity_poly.pdbx_seq_one_letter_code
_entity_poly.pdbx_strand_id
1 'polypeptide(L)'
;MTNIVIDFNLRLDSKLFDRCIQNRLPKMTSDVVFMYDISDNSQTDYNSIVVTKSGQWYITRQTTSQLIKLLENNSPISYILFKSIIKKFMDVHKKIPYCFGDFLYFPIYTSTPHHHWCAYHHCIGYKKVGNTIHLSFDQSLEIIFPYLYPTAISTLKSYDSLLKITKKIKQDLAIDSSHPTELSITKINQLLLPTYLEEINRISPYPLDIQTQKEVLKHFEG
;
A
#
# COMPACT_ATOMS: atom_id res chain seq x y z
N MET A 1 -16.23 18.38 -14.82
CA MET A 1 -15.88 17.96 -13.43
C MET A 1 -14.59 18.65 -13.06
N THR A 2 -14.51 19.26 -11.87
CA THR A 2 -13.32 19.97 -11.42
C THR A 2 -12.31 18.91 -10.94
N ASN A 3 -11.09 18.92 -11.48
CA ASN A 3 -10.03 18.02 -11.02
C ASN A 3 -9.69 18.34 -9.55
N ILE A 4 -9.66 17.33 -8.71
CA ILE A 4 -9.22 17.43 -7.33
C ILE A 4 -7.74 17.07 -7.30
N VAL A 5 -6.90 18.05 -6.96
CA VAL A 5 -5.46 17.85 -6.82
C VAL A 5 -5.13 17.82 -5.33
N ILE A 6 -4.52 16.74 -4.88
CA ILE A 6 -4.04 16.59 -3.50
C ILE A 6 -2.54 16.80 -3.47
N ASP A 7 -2.13 17.89 -2.81
CA ASP A 7 -0.76 18.17 -2.44
C ASP A 7 -0.60 17.92 -0.94
N PHE A 8 0.24 16.95 -0.57
CA PHE A 8 0.48 16.60 0.84
C PHE A 8 1.24 17.67 1.63
N ASN A 9 1.82 18.64 0.96
CA ASN A 9 2.45 19.79 1.59
C ASN A 9 1.44 20.88 1.97
N LEU A 10 0.21 20.77 1.45
CA LEU A 10 -0.88 21.70 1.73
C LEU A 10 -1.92 21.04 2.62
N ARG A 11 -2.48 21.80 3.56
CA ARG A 11 -3.64 21.33 4.32
C ARG A 11 -4.84 21.22 3.39
N LEU A 12 -5.62 20.14 3.54
CA LEU A 12 -6.88 20.01 2.82
C LEU A 12 -7.81 21.16 3.21
N ASP A 13 -8.50 21.71 2.21
CA ASP A 13 -9.53 22.72 2.42
C ASP A 13 -10.65 22.14 3.29
N SER A 14 -11.02 22.84 4.36
CA SER A 14 -12.11 22.44 5.27
C SER A 14 -13.45 22.24 4.55
N LYS A 15 -13.67 22.91 3.42
CA LYS A 15 -14.85 22.71 2.56
C LYS A 15 -14.96 21.29 2.00
N LEU A 16 -13.85 20.53 1.95
CA LEU A 16 -13.89 19.12 1.58
C LEU A 16 -14.56 18.26 2.64
N PHE A 17 -14.49 18.65 3.92
CA PHE A 17 -15.10 17.92 5.03
C PHE A 17 -16.61 17.92 4.94
N ASP A 18 -17.21 19.00 4.44
CA ASP A 18 -18.66 19.14 4.27
C ASP A 18 -19.21 18.18 3.20
N ARG A 19 -18.34 17.72 2.30
CA ARG A 19 -18.67 16.75 1.23
C ARG A 19 -18.50 15.30 1.67
N CYS A 20 -17.89 15.07 2.83
CA CYS A 20 -17.61 13.73 3.31
C CYS A 20 -18.85 13.10 3.97
N ILE A 21 -19.07 11.83 3.72
CA ILE A 21 -20.06 11.03 4.43
C ILE A 21 -19.54 10.81 5.85
N GLN A 22 -20.28 11.35 6.83
CA GLN A 22 -19.91 11.28 8.25
C GLN A 22 -20.46 10.02 8.92
N ASN A 23 -19.82 9.61 10.00
CA ASN A 23 -20.27 8.50 10.87
C ASN A 23 -20.48 7.17 10.16
N ARG A 24 -19.92 6.99 8.98
CA ARG A 24 -19.94 5.75 8.21
C ARG A 24 -18.55 5.47 7.68
N LEU A 25 -18.09 4.23 7.86
CA LEU A 25 -16.85 3.76 7.27
C LEU A 25 -17.20 2.98 5.99
N PRO A 26 -16.49 3.20 4.87
CA PRO A 26 -16.63 2.35 3.72
C PRO A 26 -16.13 0.93 4.05
N LYS A 27 -16.58 -0.06 3.31
CA LYS A 27 -15.98 -1.39 3.38
C LYS A 27 -14.51 -1.26 2.99
N MET A 28 -13.61 -1.62 3.92
CA MET A 28 -12.17 -1.54 3.70
C MET A 28 -11.72 -2.70 2.80
N THR A 29 -11.67 -2.46 1.51
CA THR A 29 -11.28 -3.40 0.45
C THR A 29 -10.29 -2.74 -0.49
N SER A 30 -9.88 -3.46 -1.54
CA SER A 30 -9.07 -2.91 -2.62
C SER A 30 -9.71 -1.73 -3.35
N ASP A 31 -11.00 -1.44 -3.14
CA ASP A 31 -11.68 -0.27 -3.74
C ASP A 31 -11.34 1.06 -3.06
N VAL A 32 -10.66 1.04 -1.92
CA VAL A 32 -10.14 2.27 -1.30
C VAL A 32 -8.98 2.80 -2.13
N VAL A 33 -9.10 4.03 -2.60
CA VAL A 33 -8.08 4.69 -3.44
C VAL A 33 -7.08 5.44 -2.57
N PHE A 34 -7.57 6.03 -1.48
CA PHE A 34 -6.77 6.95 -0.70
C PHE A 34 -7.26 7.04 0.76
N MET A 35 -6.30 7.12 1.69
CA MET A 35 -6.55 7.37 3.11
C MET A 35 -5.68 8.55 3.54
N TYR A 36 -6.32 9.65 3.87
CA TYR A 36 -5.66 10.89 4.27
C TYR A 36 -5.73 11.07 5.78
N ASP A 37 -4.60 11.27 6.42
CA ASP A 37 -4.53 11.60 7.84
C ASP A 37 -4.83 13.08 8.07
N ILE A 38 -5.77 13.35 8.96
CA ILE A 38 -6.18 14.69 9.37
C ILE A 38 -6.12 14.86 10.91
N SER A 39 -5.44 13.94 11.59
CA SER A 39 -5.38 13.95 13.07
C SER A 39 -4.77 15.21 13.67
N ASP A 40 -3.97 15.95 12.88
CA ASP A 40 -3.39 17.24 13.31
C ASP A 40 -4.34 18.43 13.11
N ASN A 41 -5.51 18.20 12.55
CA ASN A 41 -6.46 19.28 12.31
C ASN A 41 -7.32 19.52 13.54
N SER A 42 -6.97 20.57 14.30
CA SER A 42 -7.71 20.96 15.52
C SER A 42 -9.17 21.43 15.27
N GLN A 43 -9.60 21.55 14.02
CA GLN A 43 -10.97 21.96 13.67
C GLN A 43 -11.93 20.78 13.60
N THR A 44 -11.47 19.54 13.80
CA THR A 44 -12.31 18.36 13.70
C THR A 44 -11.88 17.27 14.70
N ASP A 45 -12.86 16.49 15.17
CA ASP A 45 -12.63 15.29 16.00
C ASP A 45 -12.36 14.03 15.16
N TYR A 46 -12.28 14.17 13.86
CA TYR A 46 -12.00 13.07 12.94
C TYR A 46 -10.48 12.92 12.71
N ASN A 47 -10.04 11.70 12.43
CA ASN A 47 -8.63 11.40 12.24
C ASN A 47 -8.26 11.11 10.79
N SER A 48 -9.21 10.66 9.97
CA SER A 48 -8.91 10.31 8.59
C SER A 48 -10.05 10.59 7.61
N ILE A 49 -9.67 10.84 6.36
CA ILE A 49 -10.56 10.82 5.20
C ILE A 49 -10.22 9.60 4.35
N VAL A 50 -11.24 8.89 3.90
CA VAL A 50 -11.13 7.73 3.01
C VAL A 50 -11.83 8.03 1.71
N VAL A 51 -11.16 7.82 0.58
CA VAL A 51 -11.70 7.99 -0.76
C VAL A 51 -11.78 6.63 -1.43
N THR A 52 -12.93 6.32 -2.01
CA THR A 52 -13.16 5.05 -2.72
C THR A 52 -13.11 5.23 -4.24
N LYS A 53 -12.94 4.14 -4.95
CA LYS A 53 -12.96 4.08 -6.42
C LYS A 53 -14.25 4.62 -7.03
N SER A 54 -15.38 4.53 -6.31
CA SER A 54 -16.65 5.15 -6.72
C SER A 54 -16.67 6.68 -6.58
N GLY A 55 -15.58 7.30 -6.12
CA GLY A 55 -15.49 8.75 -5.90
C GLY A 55 -16.21 9.23 -4.64
N GLN A 56 -16.57 8.34 -3.73
CA GLN A 56 -17.17 8.70 -2.46
C GLN A 56 -16.09 9.04 -1.44
N TRP A 57 -16.33 10.06 -0.67
CA TRP A 57 -15.47 10.55 0.39
C TRP A 57 -16.11 10.28 1.74
N TYR A 58 -15.35 9.71 2.66
CA TYR A 58 -15.79 9.39 4.02
C TYR A 58 -14.86 10.05 5.00
N ILE A 59 -15.40 10.55 6.11
CA ILE A 59 -14.61 11.08 7.22
C ILE A 59 -14.85 10.22 8.46
N THR A 60 -13.79 9.82 9.15
CA THR A 60 -13.86 8.86 10.25
C THR A 60 -12.92 9.22 11.41
N ARG A 61 -13.29 8.78 12.62
CA ARG A 61 -12.44 8.87 13.81
C ARG A 61 -11.32 7.84 13.86
N GLN A 62 -11.32 6.88 12.96
CA GLN A 62 -10.22 5.91 12.88
C GLN A 62 -8.99 6.55 12.28
N THR A 63 -7.81 6.21 12.82
CA THR A 63 -6.53 6.62 12.25
C THR A 63 -6.25 5.83 10.98
N THR A 64 -5.40 6.35 10.11
CA THR A 64 -4.96 5.64 8.89
C THR A 64 -4.30 4.30 9.21
N SER A 65 -3.60 4.19 10.35
CA SER A 65 -3.00 2.93 10.82
C SER A 65 -4.08 1.89 11.20
N GLN A 66 -5.20 2.31 11.80
CA GLN A 66 -6.33 1.43 12.08
C GLN A 66 -7.02 0.99 10.78
N LEU A 67 -7.15 1.89 9.81
CA LEU A 67 -7.72 1.59 8.50
C LEU A 67 -6.89 0.54 7.73
N ILE A 68 -5.57 0.63 7.76
CA ILE A 68 -4.69 -0.40 7.17
C ILE A 68 -4.91 -1.76 7.84
N LYS A 69 -5.06 -1.82 9.17
CA LYS A 69 -5.38 -3.09 9.86
C LYS A 69 -6.73 -3.67 9.42
N LEU A 70 -7.71 -2.84 9.11
CA LEU A 70 -8.99 -3.32 8.57
C LEU A 70 -8.84 -3.88 7.13
N LEU A 71 -7.93 -3.34 6.33
CA LEU A 71 -7.59 -3.93 5.04
C LEU A 71 -6.90 -5.29 5.20
N GLU A 72 -6.08 -5.47 6.24
CA GLU A 72 -5.42 -6.74 6.56
C GLU A 72 -6.40 -7.88 6.78
N ASN A 73 -7.58 -7.61 7.36
CA ASN A 73 -8.61 -8.63 7.59
C ASN A 73 -9.09 -9.32 6.29
N ASN A 74 -8.85 -8.72 5.14
CA ASN A 74 -9.17 -9.26 3.82
C ASN A 74 -7.93 -9.80 3.08
N SER A 75 -6.80 -9.95 3.78
CA SER A 75 -5.54 -10.41 3.23
C SER A 75 -5.00 -11.59 4.06
N PRO A 76 -4.47 -12.64 3.42
CA PRO A 76 -3.83 -13.76 4.13
C PRO A 76 -2.50 -13.37 4.79
N ILE A 77 -1.95 -12.19 4.46
CA ILE A 77 -0.66 -11.72 4.98
C ILE A 77 -0.86 -10.39 5.70
N SER A 78 -0.44 -10.31 6.97
CA SER A 78 -0.44 -9.05 7.69
C SER A 78 0.62 -8.08 7.15
N TYR A 79 0.37 -6.78 7.30
CA TYR A 79 1.34 -5.75 6.90
C TYR A 79 2.66 -5.89 7.67
N ILE A 80 2.62 -6.29 8.94
CA ILE A 80 3.81 -6.48 9.77
C ILE A 80 4.69 -7.57 9.18
N LEU A 81 4.11 -8.71 8.81
CA LEU A 81 4.83 -9.82 8.19
C LEU A 81 5.39 -9.41 6.83
N PHE A 82 4.55 -8.82 5.97
CA PHE A 82 4.97 -8.30 4.67
C PHE A 82 6.15 -7.32 4.80
N LYS A 83 6.05 -6.37 5.75
CA LYS A 83 7.11 -5.41 6.03
C LYS A 83 8.42 -6.06 6.46
N SER A 84 8.35 -7.12 7.26
CA SER A 84 9.53 -7.86 7.71
C SER A 84 10.24 -8.56 6.54
N ILE A 85 9.47 -9.17 5.65
CA ILE A 85 9.98 -9.81 4.43
C ILE A 85 10.65 -8.77 3.53
N ILE A 86 9.96 -7.70 3.18
CA ILE A 86 10.47 -6.68 2.26
C ILE A 86 11.73 -5.98 2.80
N LYS A 87 11.78 -5.69 4.10
CA LYS A 87 12.98 -5.11 4.71
C LYS A 87 14.23 -5.95 4.54
N LYS A 88 14.09 -7.27 4.64
CA LYS A 88 15.22 -8.20 4.48
C LYS A 88 15.71 -8.28 3.04
N PHE A 89 14.79 -8.21 2.06
CA PHE A 89 15.09 -8.53 0.68
C PHE A 89 15.32 -7.35 -0.26
N MET A 90 14.77 -6.19 0.05
CA MET A 90 14.83 -5.05 -0.85
C MET A 90 15.71 -3.90 -0.36
N ASP A 91 16.42 -4.07 0.76
CA ASP A 91 17.17 -2.98 1.42
C ASP A 91 16.34 -1.68 1.60
N VAL A 92 15.03 -1.83 1.66
CA VAL A 92 14.08 -0.72 1.81
C VAL A 92 13.75 -0.58 3.28
N HIS A 93 14.46 0.30 3.96
CA HIS A 93 14.23 0.53 5.40
C HIS A 93 13.07 1.49 5.70
N LYS A 94 12.66 2.29 4.72
CA LYS A 94 11.62 3.32 4.86
C LYS A 94 10.59 3.19 3.76
N LYS A 95 9.34 3.59 4.08
CA LYS A 95 8.25 3.73 3.09
C LYS A 95 7.84 2.42 2.41
N ILE A 96 7.88 1.33 3.18
CA ILE A 96 7.49 0.02 2.67
C ILE A 96 5.99 0.03 2.38
N PRO A 97 5.58 -0.28 1.14
CA PRO A 97 4.17 -0.38 0.79
C PRO A 97 3.54 -1.60 1.45
N TYR A 98 2.21 -1.62 1.56
CA TYR A 98 1.44 -2.84 1.84
C TYR A 98 0.92 -3.40 0.52
N CYS A 99 1.38 -4.58 0.17
CA CYS A 99 1.08 -5.19 -1.12
C CYS A 99 0.74 -6.66 -0.95
N PHE A 100 -0.35 -7.11 -1.60
CA PHE A 100 -0.66 -8.52 -1.76
C PHE A 100 -1.59 -8.75 -2.97
N GLY A 101 -1.21 -9.67 -3.84
CA GLY A 101 -1.99 -10.00 -5.04
C GLY A 101 -2.15 -8.78 -5.96
N ASP A 102 -3.38 -8.31 -6.10
CA ASP A 102 -3.73 -7.25 -7.03
C ASP A 102 -3.72 -5.85 -6.42
N PHE A 103 -3.39 -5.70 -5.14
CA PHE A 103 -3.36 -4.39 -4.50
C PHE A 103 -1.99 -4.00 -3.95
N LEU A 104 -1.71 -2.71 -3.98
CA LEU A 104 -0.55 -2.07 -3.37
C LEU A 104 -0.97 -0.71 -2.81
N TYR A 105 -0.81 -0.55 -1.49
CA TYR A 105 -0.93 0.73 -0.80
C TYR A 105 0.45 1.20 -0.37
N PHE A 106 0.84 2.39 -0.78
CA PHE A 106 2.10 2.98 -0.36
C PHE A 106 1.87 4.09 0.66
N PRO A 107 2.72 4.16 1.70
CA PRO A 107 2.64 5.21 2.69
C PRO A 107 3.26 6.50 2.14
N ILE A 108 2.59 7.62 2.38
CA ILE A 108 3.10 8.96 2.16
C ILE A 108 3.38 9.56 3.53
N TYR A 109 4.67 9.75 3.78
CA TYR A 109 5.14 10.29 5.05
C TYR A 109 4.95 11.80 5.09
N THR A 110 4.44 12.24 6.22
CA THR A 110 4.27 13.65 6.59
C THR A 110 5.02 13.92 7.87
N SER A 111 4.96 15.14 8.38
CA SER A 111 5.47 15.51 9.70
C SER A 111 4.65 14.91 10.86
N THR A 112 3.49 14.33 10.57
CA THR A 112 2.59 13.71 11.54
C THR A 112 3.05 12.31 11.93
N PRO A 113 2.67 11.78 13.11
CA PRO A 113 2.97 10.40 13.50
C PRO A 113 2.24 9.36 12.65
N HIS A 114 1.20 9.76 11.94
CA HIS A 114 0.42 8.91 11.05
C HIS A 114 0.76 9.22 9.59
N HIS A 115 0.58 8.24 8.71
CA HIS A 115 0.91 8.37 7.30
C HIS A 115 -0.37 8.42 6.47
N HIS A 116 -0.36 9.20 5.40
CA HIS A 116 -1.33 9.01 4.35
C HIS A 116 -1.01 7.72 3.59
N TRP A 117 -2.03 7.11 2.99
CA TRP A 117 -1.87 5.90 2.19
C TRP A 117 -2.57 6.06 0.86
N CYS A 118 -1.90 5.64 -0.19
CA CYS A 118 -2.41 5.74 -1.55
C CYS A 118 -2.34 4.38 -2.25
N ALA A 119 -3.41 4.02 -2.95
CA ALA A 119 -3.54 2.77 -3.67
C ALA A 119 -2.90 2.89 -5.06
N TYR A 120 -1.68 2.40 -5.22
CA TYR A 120 -0.97 2.43 -6.50
C TYR A 120 -1.68 1.64 -7.61
N HIS A 121 -2.35 0.54 -7.27
CA HIS A 121 -3.10 -0.30 -8.20
C HIS A 121 -4.31 0.39 -8.85
N HIS A 122 -4.72 1.55 -8.35
CA HIS A 122 -5.74 2.41 -8.96
C HIS A 122 -5.14 3.57 -9.77
N CYS A 123 -3.81 3.70 -9.80
CA CYS A 123 -3.15 4.70 -10.61
C CYS A 123 -3.28 4.35 -12.09
N ILE A 124 -3.93 5.22 -12.86
CA ILE A 124 -4.15 5.03 -14.31
C ILE A 124 -3.01 5.61 -15.15
N GLY A 125 -2.17 6.43 -14.55
CA GLY A 125 -1.02 7.03 -15.20
C GLY A 125 -0.32 8.07 -14.35
N TYR A 126 0.77 8.61 -14.88
CA TYR A 126 1.47 9.70 -14.24
C TYR A 126 2.05 10.66 -15.27
N LYS A 127 2.22 11.91 -14.87
CA LYS A 127 2.88 12.94 -15.67
C LYS A 127 3.95 13.66 -14.87
N LYS A 128 5.00 14.11 -15.55
CA LYS A 128 6.01 14.98 -14.95
C LYS A 128 5.52 16.42 -14.95
N VAL A 129 5.56 17.08 -13.79
CA VAL A 129 5.26 18.49 -13.64
C VAL A 129 6.41 19.15 -12.88
N GLY A 130 7.24 19.93 -13.56
CA GLY A 130 8.48 20.44 -12.98
C GLY A 130 9.41 19.31 -12.52
N ASN A 131 9.74 19.30 -11.24
CA ASN A 131 10.58 18.28 -10.60
C ASN A 131 9.78 17.21 -9.85
N THR A 132 8.46 17.21 -9.97
CA THR A 132 7.56 16.25 -9.31
C THR A 132 6.85 15.36 -10.31
N ILE A 133 6.20 14.31 -9.80
CA ILE A 133 5.29 13.46 -10.56
C ILE A 133 3.88 13.64 -10.01
N HIS A 134 2.92 13.79 -10.89
CA HIS A 134 1.51 13.75 -10.57
C HIS A 134 0.94 12.40 -10.98
N LEU A 135 0.41 11.66 -10.02
CA LEU A 135 -0.30 10.41 -10.23
C LEU A 135 -1.76 10.70 -10.54
N SER A 136 -2.29 10.13 -11.59
CA SER A 136 -3.68 10.29 -12.01
C SER A 136 -4.50 9.06 -11.63
N PHE A 137 -5.69 9.29 -11.12
CA PHE A 137 -6.66 8.27 -10.71
C PHE A 137 -7.98 8.51 -11.43
N ASP A 138 -8.86 7.50 -11.45
CA ASP A 138 -10.23 7.69 -11.93
C ASP A 138 -10.91 8.86 -11.21
N GLN A 139 -11.97 9.41 -11.82
CA GLN A 139 -12.78 10.48 -11.22
C GLN A 139 -12.09 11.83 -11.06
N SER A 140 -11.13 12.13 -11.92
CA SER A 140 -10.41 13.42 -11.90
C SER A 140 -9.67 13.70 -10.59
N LEU A 141 -9.24 12.65 -9.88
CA LEU A 141 -8.34 12.74 -8.75
C LEU A 141 -6.89 12.71 -9.24
N GLU A 142 -6.11 13.68 -8.80
CA GLU A 142 -4.68 13.77 -9.06
C GLU A 142 -3.93 13.93 -7.73
N ILE A 143 -2.86 13.18 -7.56
CA ILE A 143 -2.04 13.19 -6.34
C ILE A 143 -0.62 13.62 -6.72
N ILE A 144 -0.11 14.67 -6.09
CA ILE A 144 1.29 15.08 -6.24
C ILE A 144 2.15 14.11 -5.43
N PHE A 145 2.99 13.33 -6.13
CA PHE A 145 3.87 12.36 -5.50
C PHE A 145 5.01 13.08 -4.77
N PRO A 146 5.22 12.83 -3.46
CA PRO A 146 6.04 13.70 -2.61
C PRO A 146 7.55 13.49 -2.77
N TYR A 147 7.99 13.01 -3.93
CA TYR A 147 9.39 12.77 -4.22
C TYR A 147 9.83 13.50 -5.49
N LEU A 148 11.11 13.89 -5.51
CA LEU A 148 11.74 14.41 -6.71
C LEU A 148 11.72 13.35 -7.82
N TYR A 149 11.67 13.80 -9.07
CA TYR A 149 11.44 12.98 -10.25
C TYR A 149 12.30 11.70 -10.34
N PRO A 150 13.63 11.71 -10.13
CA PRO A 150 14.43 10.48 -10.23
C PRO A 150 14.05 9.44 -9.16
N THR A 151 13.86 9.88 -7.92
CA THR A 151 13.45 9.00 -6.80
C THR A 151 12.05 8.47 -7.02
N ALA A 152 11.13 9.31 -7.50
CA ALA A 152 9.76 8.92 -7.80
C ALA A 152 9.71 7.81 -8.85
N ILE A 153 10.41 7.96 -9.97
CA ILE A 153 10.46 6.93 -11.03
C ILE A 153 11.03 5.61 -10.52
N SER A 154 12.13 5.64 -9.75
CA SER A 154 12.69 4.43 -9.16
C SER A 154 11.71 3.74 -8.24
N THR A 155 11.00 4.52 -7.39
CA THR A 155 9.99 4.00 -6.47
C THR A 155 8.80 3.38 -7.22
N LEU A 156 8.29 4.02 -8.27
CA LEU A 156 7.18 3.50 -9.07
C LEU A 156 7.56 2.18 -9.76
N LYS A 157 8.78 2.08 -10.32
CA LYS A 157 9.28 0.83 -10.89
C LYS A 157 9.34 -0.31 -9.85
N SER A 158 9.74 0.01 -8.62
CA SER A 158 9.75 -0.96 -7.52
C SER A 158 8.33 -1.43 -7.16
N TYR A 159 7.34 -0.53 -7.19
CA TYR A 159 5.94 -0.87 -6.95
C TYR A 159 5.36 -1.77 -8.05
N ASP A 160 5.69 -1.51 -9.32
CA ASP A 160 5.31 -2.40 -10.43
C ASP A 160 5.87 -3.82 -10.26
N SER A 161 7.13 -3.91 -9.84
CA SER A 161 7.78 -5.20 -9.58
C SER A 161 7.10 -5.94 -8.42
N LEU A 162 6.82 -5.25 -7.32
CA LEU A 162 6.12 -5.82 -6.17
C LEU A 162 4.73 -6.33 -6.52
N LEU A 163 3.95 -5.58 -7.30
CA LEU A 163 2.64 -6.02 -7.76
C LEU A 163 2.73 -7.29 -8.60
N LYS A 164 3.69 -7.37 -9.51
CA LYS A 164 3.90 -8.57 -10.35
C LYS A 164 4.23 -9.79 -9.48
N ILE A 165 5.13 -9.64 -8.51
CA ILE A 165 5.53 -10.71 -7.58
C ILE A 165 4.33 -11.18 -6.77
N THR A 166 3.63 -10.28 -6.10
CA THR A 166 2.53 -10.65 -5.20
C THR A 166 1.33 -11.21 -5.95
N LYS A 167 1.10 -10.77 -7.19
CA LYS A 167 0.08 -11.33 -8.06
C LYS A 167 0.39 -12.77 -8.46
N LYS A 168 1.64 -13.07 -8.80
CA LYS A 168 2.07 -14.43 -9.09
C LYS A 168 1.87 -15.33 -7.86
N ILE A 169 2.32 -14.88 -6.69
CA ILE A 169 2.15 -15.63 -5.44
C ILE A 169 0.67 -15.92 -5.15
N LYS A 170 -0.20 -14.93 -5.32
CA LYS A 170 -1.65 -15.13 -5.16
C LYS A 170 -2.19 -16.18 -6.13
N GLN A 171 -1.72 -16.19 -7.38
CA GLN A 171 -2.11 -17.17 -8.38
C GLN A 171 -1.63 -18.58 -8.01
N ASP A 172 -0.39 -18.72 -7.58
CA ASP A 172 0.19 -19.99 -7.18
C ASP A 172 -0.53 -20.59 -5.95
N LEU A 173 -0.89 -19.73 -4.98
CA LEU A 173 -1.71 -20.14 -3.83
C LEU A 173 -3.14 -20.55 -4.21
N ALA A 174 -3.74 -19.91 -5.22
CA ALA A 174 -5.09 -20.24 -5.67
C ALA A 174 -5.14 -21.59 -6.43
N ILE A 175 -4.05 -21.98 -7.07
CA ILE A 175 -3.94 -23.27 -7.76
C ILE A 175 -3.90 -24.43 -6.75
N ASP A 176 -3.28 -24.20 -5.58
CA ASP A 176 -3.17 -25.21 -4.51
C ASP A 176 -4.41 -25.27 -3.61
N SER A 177 -5.30 -24.27 -3.69
CA SER A 177 -6.49 -24.14 -2.83
C SER A 177 -7.74 -24.83 -3.36
N SER A 178 -7.59 -25.94 -4.13
CA SER A 178 -8.73 -26.79 -4.50
C SER A 178 -9.46 -27.44 -3.29
N HIS A 179 -8.89 -27.29 -2.08
CA HIS A 179 -9.54 -27.58 -0.81
C HIS A 179 -9.36 -26.39 0.16
N PRO A 180 -10.43 -25.70 0.56
CA PRO A 180 -10.39 -24.63 1.56
C PRO A 180 -10.27 -25.23 2.97
N THR A 181 -9.16 -25.89 3.26
CA THR A 181 -8.76 -26.15 4.63
C THR A 181 -8.08 -24.88 5.15
N GLU A 182 -8.46 -24.45 6.36
CA GLU A 182 -7.81 -23.36 7.08
C GLU A 182 -6.29 -23.50 6.98
N LEU A 183 -5.71 -22.77 6.03
CA LEU A 183 -4.27 -22.67 5.91
C LEU A 183 -3.79 -21.88 7.12
N SER A 184 -3.14 -22.56 8.06
CA SER A 184 -2.49 -21.88 9.16
C SER A 184 -1.51 -20.84 8.60
N ILE A 185 -1.35 -19.71 9.28
CA ILE A 185 -0.38 -18.65 8.92
C ILE A 185 1.00 -19.27 8.66
N THR A 186 1.39 -20.29 9.42
CA THR A 186 2.64 -21.04 9.25
C THR A 186 2.74 -21.71 7.88
N LYS A 187 1.66 -22.35 7.41
CA LYS A 187 1.65 -23.02 6.11
C LYS A 187 1.66 -22.05 4.94
N ILE A 188 0.99 -20.90 5.09
CA ILE A 188 1.05 -19.80 4.12
C ILE A 188 2.48 -19.26 4.04
N ASN A 189 3.15 -19.07 5.16
CA ASN A 189 4.54 -18.60 5.20
C ASN A 189 5.51 -19.58 4.57
N GLN A 190 5.36 -20.88 4.81
CA GLN A 190 6.19 -21.92 4.22
C GLN A 190 6.06 -21.99 2.70
N LEU A 191 4.86 -21.77 2.16
CA LEU A 191 4.61 -21.75 0.72
C LEU A 191 5.05 -20.46 0.04
N LEU A 192 4.82 -19.32 0.69
CA LEU A 192 5.10 -18.01 0.12
C LEU A 192 6.58 -17.66 0.14
N LEU A 193 7.28 -18.04 1.18
CA LEU A 193 8.65 -17.59 1.41
C LEU A 193 9.63 -18.07 0.32
N PRO A 194 9.64 -19.34 -0.12
CA PRO A 194 10.51 -19.79 -1.20
C PRO A 194 10.25 -19.04 -2.52
N THR A 195 8.98 -18.93 -2.91
CA THR A 195 8.60 -18.23 -4.15
C THR A 195 8.96 -16.74 -4.11
N TYR A 196 8.81 -16.10 -2.95
CA TYR A 196 9.25 -14.74 -2.72
C TYR A 196 10.77 -14.59 -2.88
N LEU A 197 11.54 -15.54 -2.32
CA LEU A 197 12.99 -15.53 -2.41
C LEU A 197 13.49 -15.71 -3.84
N GLU A 198 12.91 -16.63 -4.58
CA GLU A 198 13.26 -16.87 -5.97
C GLU A 198 13.00 -15.64 -6.85
N GLU A 199 11.82 -15.03 -6.75
CA GLU A 199 11.46 -13.87 -7.56
C GLU A 199 12.27 -12.62 -7.19
N ILE A 200 12.54 -12.38 -5.91
CA ILE A 200 13.40 -11.28 -5.47
C ILE A 200 14.82 -11.48 -5.98
N ASN A 201 15.37 -12.70 -5.91
CA ASN A 201 16.70 -12.97 -6.45
C ASN A 201 16.76 -12.77 -7.96
N ARG A 202 15.69 -13.06 -8.69
CA ARG A 202 15.62 -12.83 -10.13
C ARG A 202 15.58 -11.34 -10.51
N ILE A 203 14.99 -10.50 -9.68
CA ILE A 203 14.75 -9.08 -9.98
C ILE A 203 15.83 -8.19 -9.34
N SER A 204 16.42 -8.63 -8.24
CA SER A 204 17.42 -7.85 -7.51
C SER A 204 18.72 -7.74 -8.31
N PRO A 205 19.29 -6.54 -8.44
CA PRO A 205 20.66 -6.40 -8.95
C PRO A 205 21.70 -7.03 -8.00
N TYR A 206 21.30 -7.37 -6.77
CA TYR A 206 22.11 -8.03 -5.75
C TYR A 206 21.38 -9.28 -5.26
N PRO A 207 21.44 -10.41 -5.97
CA PRO A 207 20.78 -11.62 -5.55
C PRO A 207 21.33 -12.09 -4.20
N LEU A 208 20.43 -12.58 -3.33
CA LEU A 208 20.83 -13.16 -2.05
C LEU A 208 21.63 -14.44 -2.32
N ASP A 209 22.74 -14.59 -1.61
CA ASP A 209 23.49 -15.86 -1.64
C ASP A 209 22.66 -16.99 -1.00
N ILE A 210 23.00 -18.22 -1.36
CA ILE A 210 22.28 -19.45 -0.94
C ILE A 210 22.28 -19.60 0.60
N GLN A 211 23.33 -19.14 1.27
CA GLN A 211 23.45 -19.23 2.73
C GLN A 211 22.41 -18.31 3.40
N THR A 212 22.35 -17.07 2.97
CA THR A 212 21.37 -16.09 3.45
C THR A 212 19.93 -16.54 3.19
N GLN A 213 19.65 -17.14 2.01
CA GLN A 213 18.31 -17.69 1.72
C GLN A 213 17.93 -18.81 2.70
N LYS A 214 18.87 -19.75 2.99
CA LYS A 214 18.63 -20.83 3.96
C LYS A 214 18.43 -20.33 5.38
N GLU A 215 19.15 -19.29 5.81
CA GLU A 215 18.99 -18.68 7.13
C GLU A 215 17.61 -18.00 7.28
N VAL A 216 17.16 -17.34 6.22
CA VAL A 216 15.82 -16.76 6.18
C VAL A 216 14.75 -17.83 6.29
N LEU A 217 14.84 -18.90 5.49
CA LEU A 217 13.90 -20.01 5.54
C LEU A 217 13.83 -20.64 6.94
N LYS A 218 14.98 -20.94 7.55
CA LYS A 218 15.04 -21.49 8.92
C LYS A 218 14.37 -20.58 9.97
N HIS A 219 14.45 -19.28 9.83
CA HIS A 219 13.86 -18.35 10.78
C HIS A 219 12.33 -18.32 10.76
N PHE A 220 11.72 -18.83 9.71
CA PHE A 220 10.27 -18.91 9.54
C PHE A 220 9.70 -20.33 9.68
N GLU A 221 10.57 -21.34 9.84
CA GLU A 221 10.17 -22.73 10.11
C GLU A 221 9.98 -23.03 11.63
N GLY A 222 10.40 -22.12 12.50
CA GLY A 222 10.22 -22.19 13.98
C GLY A 222 9.10 -21.29 14.44
#